data_990d985dd98151eef3d21dcfda911a25
#
_entry.id   990d985dd98151eef3d21dcfda911a25
#
_cell.length_a   1.000
_cell.length_b   1.000
_cell.length_c   1.000
_cell.angle_alpha   90.00
_cell.angle_beta   90.00
_cell.angle_gamma   90.00
#
_symmetry.space_group_name_H-M   'P 1'
#
loop_
_entity.id
_entity.type
_entity.pdbx_description
1 polymer ?
#
loop_
_entity_poly.entity_id
_entity_poly.type
_entity_poly.pdbx_seq_one_letter_code
_entity_poly.pdbx_strand_id
1 'polypeptide(L)'
;MLQSFSDLRLEDPTDSLRSEVARLQTVIASMEQSRSWKLTRPLRSLAKWTRFYQLQRYREQARKKALIIQQTPLERASQVISPKNYKVPNVCGIAHVYYTDLADEIVEAFLRCGTLDSVVITTPTPTDDLLIDALEKLTRERPKLNIAVLPVKNIGRDIYPFLQAIKHQHVLDCDVFLKIHTKKSLHLDEYKGRNWRQQLLTTLCPNAEQTSQISAALHNTDEAWIACPEAFTAGNESWGKNKKNVKKLAKSLDIKVSKNLVFAAGSMFWARKRLPNCFTNFTLKNRNSKSIKLA
;
A
#
# COMPACT_ATOMS: atom_id res chain seq x y z
N MET A 1 3.70 60.20 24.21
CA MET A 1 4.77 59.16 24.07
C MET A 1 4.22 58.06 23.17
N LEU A 2 4.47 58.16 21.88
CA LEU A 2 4.15 57.15 20.90
C LEU A 2 5.50 56.54 20.48
N GLN A 3 5.87 55.37 20.99
CA GLN A 3 7.03 54.62 20.51
C GLN A 3 6.64 53.82 19.28
N SER A 4 7.44 54.00 18.24
CA SER A 4 7.23 53.44 16.92
C SER A 4 7.46 51.89 16.89
N PHE A 5 6.52 51.20 16.29
CA PHE A 5 6.56 49.77 15.98
C PHE A 5 7.36 49.46 14.71
N SER A 6 8.55 50.03 14.53
CA SER A 6 9.31 49.91 13.27
C SER A 6 10.49 48.95 13.27
N ASP A 7 10.72 48.16 14.35
CA ASP A 7 11.93 47.31 14.46
C ASP A 7 11.72 45.79 14.67
N LEU A 8 10.53 45.29 14.32
CA LEU A 8 10.38 43.84 14.14
C LEU A 8 10.68 43.45 12.67
N ARG A 9 11.96 43.33 12.36
CA ARG A 9 12.36 42.57 11.14
C ARG A 9 11.95 41.12 11.35
N LEU A 10 10.86 40.72 10.71
CA LEU A 10 10.54 39.30 10.51
C LEU A 10 11.68 38.73 9.66
N GLU A 11 12.53 37.92 10.26
CA GLU A 11 13.54 37.16 9.50
C GLU A 11 12.81 36.35 8.43
N ASP A 12 13.19 36.57 7.17
CA ASP A 12 12.60 35.85 6.03
C ASP A 12 12.92 34.33 6.18
N PRO A 13 11.91 33.45 6.27
CA PRO A 13 12.14 31.99 6.37
C PRO A 13 13.04 31.43 5.28
N THR A 14 13.17 32.15 4.14
CA THR A 14 14.03 31.76 3.04
C THR A 14 15.52 32.00 3.32
N ASP A 15 15.87 32.95 4.18
CA ASP A 15 17.27 33.23 4.51
C ASP A 15 17.84 32.19 5.51
N SER A 16 17.01 31.69 6.42
CA SER A 16 17.36 30.58 7.28
C SER A 16 17.62 29.29 6.47
N LEU A 17 16.76 28.98 5.48
CA LEU A 17 16.94 27.84 4.59
C LEU A 17 18.19 28.00 3.70
N ARG A 18 18.47 29.19 3.17
CA ARG A 18 19.68 29.46 2.37
C ARG A 18 20.94 29.28 3.18
N SER A 19 20.98 29.76 4.43
CA SER A 19 22.14 29.58 5.32
C SER A 19 22.37 28.11 5.68
N GLU A 20 21.30 27.33 5.92
CA GLU A 20 21.42 25.91 6.18
C GLU A 20 21.87 25.10 4.93
N VAL A 21 21.37 25.46 3.75
CA VAL A 21 21.86 24.88 2.47
C VAL A 21 23.35 25.18 2.25
N ALA A 22 23.79 26.41 2.51
CA ALA A 22 25.21 26.77 2.40
C ALA A 22 26.07 26.01 3.43
N ARG A 23 25.60 25.86 4.66
CA ARG A 23 26.24 25.05 5.69
C ARG A 23 26.40 23.60 5.27
N LEU A 24 25.32 22.97 4.76
CA LEU A 24 25.31 21.59 4.28
C LEU A 24 26.23 21.40 3.07
N GLN A 25 26.27 22.36 2.14
CA GLN A 25 27.21 22.32 1.02
C GLN A 25 28.68 22.34 1.48
N THR A 26 29.00 23.16 2.49
CA THR A 26 30.34 23.21 3.08
C THR A 26 30.72 21.89 3.74
N VAL A 27 29.79 21.26 4.48
CA VAL A 27 29.99 19.95 5.08
C VAL A 27 30.24 18.87 4.02
N ILE A 28 29.45 18.85 2.95
CA ILE A 28 29.62 17.92 1.83
C ILE A 28 30.99 18.11 1.16
N ALA A 29 31.39 19.36 0.89
CA ALA A 29 32.68 19.66 0.30
C ALA A 29 33.84 19.20 1.19
N SER A 30 33.74 19.39 2.51
CA SER A 30 34.77 18.93 3.46
C SER A 30 34.84 17.41 3.52
N MET A 31 33.69 16.71 3.48
CA MET A 31 33.64 15.25 3.41
C MET A 31 34.28 14.73 2.12
N GLU A 32 34.03 15.36 0.97
CA GLU A 32 34.56 14.96 -0.33
C GLU A 32 36.06 15.15 -0.44
N GLN A 33 36.61 16.11 0.29
CA GLN A 33 38.05 16.37 0.36
C GLN A 33 38.80 15.46 1.35
N SER A 34 38.08 14.76 2.24
CA SER A 34 38.68 13.90 3.25
C SER A 34 39.44 12.73 2.63
N ARG A 35 40.57 12.32 3.27
CA ARG A 35 41.39 11.18 2.80
C ARG A 35 40.58 9.88 2.71
N SER A 36 39.70 9.62 3.66
CA SER A 36 38.87 8.43 3.67
C SER A 36 37.87 8.43 2.50
N TRP A 37 37.31 9.60 2.17
CA TRP A 37 36.43 9.75 1.03
C TRP A 37 37.10 9.54 -0.32
N LYS A 38 38.34 10.03 -0.45
CA LYS A 38 39.16 9.82 -1.66
C LYS A 38 39.58 8.35 -1.81
N LEU A 39 40.02 7.69 -0.74
CA LEU A 39 40.37 6.28 -0.72
C LEU A 39 39.19 5.33 -1.06
N THR A 40 37.99 5.65 -0.59
CA THR A 40 36.78 4.82 -0.84
C THR A 40 36.07 5.17 -2.14
N ARG A 41 36.57 6.16 -2.92
CA ARG A 41 35.97 6.59 -4.20
C ARG A 41 35.83 5.44 -5.21
N PRO A 42 36.80 4.55 -5.42
CA PRO A 42 36.66 3.41 -6.34
C PRO A 42 35.57 2.45 -5.91
N LEU A 43 35.44 2.15 -4.60
CA LEU A 43 34.44 1.27 -4.05
C LEU A 43 33.03 1.86 -4.20
N ARG A 44 32.87 3.18 -4.03
CA ARG A 44 31.59 3.85 -4.27
C ARG A 44 31.21 3.91 -5.74
N SER A 45 32.18 4.05 -6.63
CA SER A 45 31.97 3.97 -8.08
C SER A 45 31.51 2.59 -8.50
N LEU A 46 32.11 1.53 -7.96
CA LEU A 46 31.68 0.15 -8.16
C LEU A 46 30.26 -0.09 -7.62
N ALA A 47 29.93 0.41 -6.43
CA ALA A 47 28.59 0.29 -5.85
C ALA A 47 27.53 1.08 -6.65
N LYS A 48 27.89 2.24 -7.21
CA LYS A 48 27.00 2.98 -8.15
C LYS A 48 26.81 2.19 -9.45
N TRP A 49 27.88 1.58 -9.95
CA TRP A 49 27.86 0.78 -11.20
C TRP A 49 27.04 -0.49 -11.04
N THR A 50 27.18 -1.22 -9.94
CA THR A 50 26.37 -2.41 -9.63
C THR A 50 24.89 -2.07 -9.45
N ARG A 51 24.56 -0.95 -8.77
CA ARG A 51 23.19 -0.45 -8.68
C ARG A 51 22.61 -0.04 -10.04
N PHE A 52 23.42 0.63 -10.86
CA PHE A 52 23.02 1.01 -12.22
C PHE A 52 22.76 -0.22 -13.09
N TYR A 53 23.63 -1.24 -13.02
CA TYR A 53 23.47 -2.50 -13.75
C TYR A 53 22.25 -3.31 -13.26
N GLN A 54 22.00 -3.34 -11.96
CA GLN A 54 20.80 -3.95 -11.40
C GLN A 54 19.52 -3.23 -11.84
N LEU A 55 19.52 -1.90 -11.87
CA LEU A 55 18.41 -1.10 -12.39
C LEU A 55 18.18 -1.29 -13.89
N GLN A 56 19.23 -1.39 -14.68
CA GLN A 56 19.14 -1.68 -16.11
C GLN A 56 18.59 -3.10 -16.36
N ARG A 57 19.10 -4.11 -15.66
CA ARG A 57 18.54 -5.48 -15.71
C ARG A 57 17.07 -5.53 -15.27
N TYR A 58 16.72 -4.80 -14.25
CA TYR A 58 15.33 -4.70 -13.79
C TYR A 58 14.44 -4.04 -14.85
N ARG A 59 14.92 -2.97 -15.49
CA ARG A 59 14.21 -2.30 -16.60
C ARG A 59 14.10 -3.18 -17.84
N GLU A 60 15.11 -3.94 -18.18
CA GLU A 60 15.06 -4.89 -19.31
C GLU A 60 14.14 -6.08 -19.02
N GLN A 61 14.17 -6.60 -17.78
CA GLN A 61 13.23 -7.65 -17.37
C GLN A 61 11.78 -7.14 -17.32
N ALA A 62 11.56 -5.91 -16.86
CA ALA A 62 10.26 -5.26 -16.90
C ALA A 62 9.80 -5.01 -18.34
N ARG A 63 10.68 -4.56 -19.26
CA ARG A 63 10.38 -4.42 -20.69
C ARG A 63 10.08 -5.75 -21.35
N LYS A 64 10.84 -6.82 -21.07
CA LYS A 64 10.58 -8.17 -21.61
C LYS A 64 9.26 -8.72 -21.07
N LYS A 65 8.93 -8.48 -19.80
CA LYS A 65 7.61 -8.83 -19.23
C LYS A 65 6.48 -8.01 -19.87
N ALA A 66 6.67 -6.71 -20.07
CA ALA A 66 5.68 -5.84 -20.73
C ALA A 66 5.43 -6.26 -22.20
N LEU A 67 6.45 -6.78 -22.92
CA LEU A 67 6.28 -7.30 -24.28
C LEU A 67 5.48 -8.62 -24.31
N ILE A 68 5.52 -9.41 -23.24
CA ILE A 68 4.73 -10.66 -23.13
C ILE A 68 3.27 -10.38 -22.76
N ILE A 69 2.97 -9.18 -22.21
CA ILE A 69 1.63 -8.76 -21.77
C ILE A 69 1.05 -7.76 -22.80
N GLN A 70 1.11 -8.06 -24.09
CA GLN A 70 0.42 -7.27 -25.13
C GLN A 70 -1.10 -7.50 -25.20
N GLN A 71 -1.64 -8.37 -24.34
CA GLN A 71 -3.06 -8.37 -23.98
C GLN A 71 -3.15 -8.17 -22.49
N THR A 72 -3.66 -7.02 -22.05
CA THR A 72 -3.88 -6.76 -20.63
C THR A 72 -4.82 -7.84 -20.06
N PRO A 73 -4.62 -8.29 -18.81
CA PRO A 73 -5.57 -9.18 -18.14
C PRO A 73 -7.02 -8.65 -18.20
N LEU A 74 -7.17 -7.33 -18.30
CA LEU A 74 -8.45 -6.64 -18.46
C LEU A 74 -9.08 -6.91 -19.84
N GLU A 75 -8.31 -6.88 -20.91
CA GLU A 75 -8.81 -7.19 -22.28
C GLU A 75 -9.18 -8.65 -22.42
N ARG A 76 -8.41 -9.56 -21.79
CA ARG A 76 -8.79 -11.00 -21.72
C ARG A 76 -10.04 -11.21 -20.88
N ALA A 77 -10.16 -10.54 -19.74
CA ALA A 77 -11.35 -10.60 -18.90
C ALA A 77 -12.59 -10.05 -19.62
N SER A 78 -12.46 -8.96 -20.36
CA SER A 78 -13.55 -8.40 -21.19
C SER A 78 -14.00 -9.32 -22.32
N GLN A 79 -13.10 -10.16 -22.88
CA GLN A 79 -13.42 -11.15 -23.91
C GLN A 79 -14.05 -12.44 -23.36
N VAL A 80 -13.78 -12.76 -22.07
CA VAL A 80 -14.26 -14.01 -21.45
C VAL A 80 -15.63 -13.82 -20.77
N ILE A 81 -16.02 -12.59 -20.44
CA ILE A 81 -17.29 -12.33 -19.78
C ILE A 81 -18.42 -12.35 -20.81
N SER A 82 -19.10 -13.51 -20.93
CA SER A 82 -20.34 -13.61 -21.69
C SER A 82 -21.41 -12.69 -21.07
N PRO A 83 -22.10 -11.83 -21.86
CA PRO A 83 -23.09 -10.88 -21.33
C PRO A 83 -24.25 -11.55 -20.55
N LYS A 84 -24.49 -12.83 -20.75
CA LYS A 84 -25.60 -13.57 -20.11
C LYS A 84 -25.39 -13.90 -18.62
N ASN A 85 -24.15 -13.85 -18.11
CA ASN A 85 -23.84 -14.24 -16.73
C ASN A 85 -23.13 -13.13 -15.93
N TYR A 86 -23.16 -11.89 -16.40
CA TYR A 86 -22.55 -10.78 -15.68
C TYR A 86 -23.29 -10.50 -14.38
N LYS A 87 -22.61 -10.72 -13.26
CA LYS A 87 -23.09 -10.34 -11.92
C LYS A 87 -22.30 -9.14 -11.42
N VAL A 88 -23.01 -8.12 -10.96
CA VAL A 88 -22.40 -7.00 -10.26
C VAL A 88 -21.97 -7.47 -8.87
N PRO A 89 -20.68 -7.41 -8.52
CA PRO A 89 -20.22 -7.84 -7.21
C PRO A 89 -20.61 -6.85 -6.11
N ASN A 90 -20.84 -7.35 -4.91
CA ASN A 90 -20.84 -6.56 -3.69
C ASN A 90 -19.38 -6.29 -3.28
N VAL A 91 -19.00 -5.02 -3.12
CA VAL A 91 -17.61 -4.60 -2.95
C VAL A 91 -17.38 -3.92 -1.60
N CYS A 92 -16.40 -4.41 -0.83
CA CYS A 92 -15.99 -3.81 0.43
C CYS A 92 -14.60 -3.18 0.35
N GLY A 93 -14.47 -1.91 0.77
CA GLY A 93 -13.19 -1.27 1.03
C GLY A 93 -12.66 -1.64 2.42
N ILE A 94 -11.42 -2.06 2.53
CA ILE A 94 -10.76 -2.31 3.82
C ILE A 94 -9.55 -1.37 3.91
N ALA A 95 -9.53 -0.50 4.92
CA ALA A 95 -8.39 0.35 5.16
C ALA A 95 -7.83 0.21 6.58
N HIS A 96 -6.50 0.23 6.71
CA HIS A 96 -5.86 0.41 8.00
C HIS A 96 -5.29 1.83 8.10
N VAL A 97 -5.87 2.65 8.98
CA VAL A 97 -5.44 4.04 9.24
C VAL A 97 -4.65 4.06 10.53
N TYR A 98 -3.33 3.94 10.41
CA TYR A 98 -2.38 4.13 11.50
C TYR A 98 -1.90 5.59 11.60
N TYR A 99 -1.62 6.20 10.46
CA TYR A 99 -1.24 7.59 10.33
C TYR A 99 -2.47 8.41 9.97
N THR A 100 -3.08 9.06 10.95
CA THR A 100 -4.35 9.80 10.78
C THR A 100 -4.20 11.04 9.92
N ASP A 101 -3.01 11.65 9.88
CA ASP A 101 -2.66 12.73 8.94
C ASP A 101 -2.67 12.30 7.45
N LEU A 102 -2.83 11.02 7.17
CA LEU A 102 -3.01 10.46 5.84
C LEU A 102 -4.44 9.90 5.61
N ALA A 103 -5.37 10.15 6.53
CA ALA A 103 -6.75 9.65 6.43
C ALA A 103 -7.45 10.19 5.17
N ASP A 104 -7.24 11.45 4.82
CA ASP A 104 -7.77 12.07 3.60
C ASP A 104 -7.34 11.33 2.33
N GLU A 105 -6.08 10.88 2.24
CA GLU A 105 -5.61 10.14 1.06
C GLU A 105 -6.37 8.81 0.88
N ILE A 106 -6.75 8.16 1.98
CA ILE A 106 -7.57 6.93 1.99
C ILE A 106 -9.00 7.25 1.57
N VAL A 107 -9.59 8.31 2.11
CA VAL A 107 -10.95 8.75 1.76
C VAL A 107 -11.02 9.13 0.29
N GLU A 108 -10.08 9.90 -0.23
CA GLU A 108 -9.99 10.24 -1.66
C GLU A 108 -9.88 9.00 -2.55
N ALA A 109 -9.14 7.97 -2.12
CA ALA A 109 -9.08 6.71 -2.85
C ALA A 109 -10.45 6.03 -2.86
N PHE A 110 -11.18 5.99 -1.75
CA PHE A 110 -12.51 5.41 -1.68
C PHE A 110 -13.56 6.20 -2.48
N LEU A 111 -13.46 7.53 -2.50
CA LEU A 111 -14.34 8.38 -3.32
C LEU A 111 -14.18 8.12 -4.81
N ARG A 112 -12.94 7.87 -5.27
CA ARG A 112 -12.69 7.46 -6.66
C ARG A 112 -13.24 6.07 -6.99
N CYS A 113 -13.38 5.18 -5.98
CA CYS A 113 -13.95 3.84 -6.14
C CYS A 113 -15.48 3.90 -6.13
N GLY A 114 -16.11 4.14 -7.28
CA GLY A 114 -17.57 4.26 -7.39
C GLY A 114 -18.37 3.01 -7.01
N THR A 115 -17.72 1.84 -6.95
CA THR A 115 -18.33 0.51 -6.75
C THR A 115 -18.38 0.04 -5.30
N LEU A 116 -17.90 0.81 -4.32
CA LEU A 116 -17.93 0.39 -2.93
C LEU A 116 -19.34 0.45 -2.35
N ASP A 117 -19.81 -0.65 -1.77
CA ASP A 117 -21.06 -0.78 -1.03
C ASP A 117 -20.84 -0.59 0.47
N SER A 118 -19.65 -0.97 0.95
CA SER A 118 -19.27 -0.84 2.35
C SER A 118 -17.77 -0.57 2.51
N VAL A 119 -17.41 -0.06 3.69
CA VAL A 119 -16.02 0.21 4.07
C VAL A 119 -15.78 -0.22 5.53
N VAL A 120 -14.66 -0.87 5.77
CA VAL A 120 -14.18 -1.21 7.11
C VAL A 120 -12.85 -0.54 7.35
N ILE A 121 -12.83 0.41 8.29
CA ILE A 121 -11.62 1.13 8.71
C ILE A 121 -11.12 0.50 10.00
N THR A 122 -9.87 0.05 10.02
CA THR A 122 -9.19 -0.36 11.25
C THR A 122 -8.20 0.71 11.68
N THR A 123 -8.19 1.06 12.97
CA THR A 123 -7.31 2.11 13.51
C THR A 123 -7.00 1.87 14.98
N PRO A 124 -5.82 2.24 15.49
CA PRO A 124 -5.55 2.27 16.93
C PRO A 124 -6.11 3.51 17.63
N THR A 125 -6.49 4.56 16.88
CA THR A 125 -6.93 5.88 17.37
C THR A 125 -8.29 6.29 16.75
N PRO A 126 -9.40 5.63 17.12
CA PRO A 126 -10.71 5.86 16.50
C PRO A 126 -11.30 7.25 16.80
N THR A 127 -10.81 7.93 17.83
CA THR A 127 -11.26 9.27 18.27
C THR A 127 -10.33 10.40 17.82
N ASP A 128 -9.43 10.14 16.87
CA ASP A 128 -8.54 11.17 16.32
C ASP A 128 -9.33 12.09 15.36
N ASP A 129 -9.24 13.40 15.59
CA ASP A 129 -10.03 14.41 14.87
C ASP A 129 -9.79 14.36 13.35
N LEU A 130 -8.54 14.18 12.91
CA LEU A 130 -8.23 14.07 11.46
C LEU A 130 -8.91 12.86 10.80
N LEU A 131 -9.02 11.75 11.53
CA LEU A 131 -9.75 10.59 11.04
C LEU A 131 -11.25 10.86 11.01
N ILE A 132 -11.80 11.49 12.04
CA ILE A 132 -13.23 11.82 12.13
C ILE A 132 -13.61 12.76 10.98
N ASP A 133 -12.87 13.85 10.77
CA ASP A 133 -13.10 14.82 9.69
C ASP A 133 -13.09 14.13 8.31
N ALA A 134 -12.12 13.25 8.07
CA ALA A 134 -12.01 12.51 6.83
C ALA A 134 -13.21 11.56 6.63
N LEU A 135 -13.69 10.89 7.67
CA LEU A 135 -14.87 10.00 7.60
C LEU A 135 -16.18 10.77 7.45
N GLU A 136 -16.31 11.94 8.05
CA GLU A 136 -17.45 12.83 7.84
C GLU A 136 -17.53 13.29 6.38
N LYS A 137 -16.39 13.64 5.77
CA LYS A 137 -16.30 13.92 4.34
C LYS A 137 -16.79 12.74 3.52
N LEU A 138 -16.29 11.52 3.79
CA LEU A 138 -16.70 10.32 3.08
C LEU A 138 -18.22 10.07 3.20
N THR A 139 -18.78 10.24 4.41
CA THR A 139 -20.21 10.06 4.69
C THR A 139 -21.04 11.09 3.94
N ARG A 140 -20.60 12.34 3.89
CA ARG A 140 -21.29 13.43 3.18
C ARG A 140 -21.32 13.20 1.67
N GLU A 141 -20.20 12.77 1.09
CA GLU A 141 -20.08 12.54 -0.36
C GLU A 141 -20.66 11.20 -0.81
N ARG A 142 -20.72 10.22 0.09
CA ARG A 142 -21.26 8.88 -0.18
C ARG A 142 -22.28 8.45 0.91
N PRO A 143 -23.44 9.09 1.01
CA PRO A 143 -24.41 8.88 2.12
C PRO A 143 -25.01 7.47 2.16
N LYS A 144 -24.91 6.69 1.09
CA LYS A 144 -25.38 5.29 1.05
C LYS A 144 -24.29 4.27 1.36
N LEU A 145 -23.04 4.71 1.55
CA LEU A 145 -21.91 3.84 1.85
C LEU A 145 -21.99 3.38 3.32
N ASN A 146 -21.96 2.08 3.55
CA ASN A 146 -21.93 1.54 4.90
C ASN A 146 -20.51 1.61 5.45
N ILE A 147 -20.27 2.39 6.49
CA ILE A 147 -18.95 2.62 7.09
C ILE A 147 -18.91 1.99 8.47
N ALA A 148 -17.88 1.16 8.73
CA ALA A 148 -17.59 0.60 10.03
C ALA A 148 -16.16 0.98 10.46
N VAL A 149 -15.99 1.43 11.71
CA VAL A 149 -14.68 1.73 12.31
C VAL A 149 -14.39 0.71 13.39
N LEU A 150 -13.29 -0.01 13.27
CA LEU A 150 -12.85 -1.05 14.20
C LEU A 150 -11.60 -0.58 14.95
N PRO A 151 -11.68 -0.33 16.26
CA PRO A 151 -10.52 -0.12 17.10
C PRO A 151 -9.65 -1.38 17.13
N VAL A 152 -8.37 -1.24 16.82
CA VAL A 152 -7.42 -2.38 16.82
C VAL A 152 -6.14 -2.01 17.55
N LYS A 153 -5.50 -2.99 18.18
CA LYS A 153 -4.18 -2.78 18.79
C LYS A 153 -3.12 -2.50 17.71
N ASN A 154 -2.18 -1.60 18.00
CA ASN A 154 -1.03 -1.33 17.14
C ASN A 154 -0.01 -2.47 17.19
N ILE A 155 -0.34 -3.61 16.56
CA ILE A 155 0.53 -4.78 16.44
C ILE A 155 0.42 -5.36 15.02
N GLY A 156 1.51 -5.98 14.54
CA GLY A 156 1.52 -6.67 13.25
C GLY A 156 1.39 -5.75 12.03
N ARG A 157 1.64 -4.45 12.18
CA ARG A 157 1.54 -3.42 11.13
C ARG A 157 0.14 -3.45 10.50
N ASP A 158 0.06 -3.47 9.16
CA ASP A 158 -1.18 -3.54 8.37
C ASP A 158 -1.78 -4.95 8.24
N ILE A 159 -1.03 -6.01 8.62
CA ILE A 159 -1.48 -7.39 8.46
C ILE A 159 -2.43 -7.81 9.57
N TYR A 160 -2.09 -7.57 10.85
CA TYR A 160 -2.98 -7.92 11.95
C TYR A 160 -4.31 -7.14 11.89
N PRO A 161 -4.32 -5.82 11.67
CA PRO A 161 -5.57 -5.08 11.42
C PRO A 161 -6.41 -5.65 10.27
N PHE A 162 -5.78 -6.04 9.17
CA PHE A 162 -6.47 -6.69 8.06
C PHE A 162 -7.13 -8.01 8.49
N LEU A 163 -6.41 -8.85 9.26
CA LEU A 163 -6.97 -10.10 9.80
C LEU A 163 -8.13 -9.88 10.79
N GLN A 164 -8.24 -8.71 11.41
CA GLN A 164 -9.43 -8.34 12.19
C GLN A 164 -10.57 -7.89 11.28
N ALA A 165 -10.26 -7.05 10.27
CA ALA A 165 -11.26 -6.54 9.33
C ALA A 165 -11.98 -7.63 8.53
N ILE A 166 -11.27 -8.69 8.10
CA ILE A 166 -11.88 -9.78 7.32
C ILE A 166 -12.94 -10.61 8.08
N LYS A 167 -13.05 -10.41 9.39
CA LYS A 167 -14.10 -11.02 10.22
C LYS A 167 -15.34 -10.16 10.36
N HIS A 168 -15.29 -8.92 9.92
CA HIS A 168 -16.41 -7.99 9.99
C HIS A 168 -17.50 -8.37 8.97
N GLN A 169 -18.78 -8.19 9.35
CA GLN A 169 -19.91 -8.61 8.53
C GLN A 169 -19.88 -8.01 7.12
N HIS A 170 -19.52 -6.73 6.97
CA HIS A 170 -19.38 -6.11 5.64
C HIS A 170 -18.40 -6.82 4.72
N VAL A 171 -17.31 -7.36 5.26
CA VAL A 171 -16.34 -8.15 4.48
C VAL A 171 -16.85 -9.58 4.27
N LEU A 172 -17.57 -10.14 5.25
CA LEU A 172 -18.17 -11.46 5.11
C LEU A 172 -19.28 -11.50 4.06
N ASP A 173 -19.94 -10.38 3.80
CA ASP A 173 -21.03 -10.27 2.84
C ASP A 173 -20.57 -9.80 1.44
N CYS A 174 -19.34 -9.31 1.30
CA CYS A 174 -18.84 -8.87 -0.01
C CYS A 174 -18.36 -10.04 -0.88
N ASP A 175 -18.31 -9.84 -2.19
CA ASP A 175 -17.76 -10.75 -3.18
C ASP A 175 -16.29 -10.44 -3.48
N VAL A 176 -15.98 -9.15 -3.47
CA VAL A 176 -14.65 -8.60 -3.77
C VAL A 176 -14.32 -7.53 -2.75
N PHE A 177 -13.07 -7.44 -2.34
CA PHE A 177 -12.61 -6.37 -1.47
C PHE A 177 -11.36 -5.68 -2.00
N LEU A 178 -11.25 -4.39 -1.68
CA LEU A 178 -10.05 -3.58 -1.84
C LEU A 178 -9.34 -3.47 -0.48
N LYS A 179 -8.05 -3.83 -0.40
CA LYS A 179 -7.23 -3.60 0.79
C LYS A 179 -6.22 -2.49 0.53
N ILE A 180 -6.31 -1.42 1.33
CA ILE A 180 -5.36 -0.30 1.35
C ILE A 180 -4.95 0.05 2.79
N HIS A 181 -3.94 0.91 2.97
CA HIS A 181 -3.57 1.39 4.29
C HIS A 181 -2.74 2.68 4.21
N THR A 182 -2.73 3.46 5.29
CA THR A 182 -1.80 4.58 5.42
C THR A 182 -0.36 4.08 5.56
N LYS A 183 0.56 4.67 4.82
CA LYS A 183 1.95 4.23 4.80
C LYS A 183 2.92 5.40 4.75
N LYS A 184 3.75 5.55 5.78
CA LYS A 184 4.94 6.39 5.78
C LYS A 184 6.17 5.50 5.64
N SER A 185 6.91 5.64 4.54
CA SER A 185 8.15 4.88 4.31
C SER A 185 9.32 5.62 4.94
N LEU A 186 9.42 5.58 6.28
CA LEU A 186 10.39 6.33 7.08
C LEU A 186 11.87 6.09 6.71
N HIS A 187 12.15 5.03 5.95
CA HIS A 187 13.50 4.70 5.44
C HIS A 187 13.80 5.28 4.05
N LEU A 188 12.81 5.89 3.42
CA LEU A 188 12.93 6.64 2.18
C LEU A 188 12.89 8.13 2.50
N ASP A 189 13.42 8.98 1.60
CA ASP A 189 13.12 10.41 1.72
C ASP A 189 11.59 10.63 1.57
N GLU A 190 11.10 11.66 2.23
CA GLU A 190 9.67 11.94 2.33
C GLU A 190 9.00 12.05 0.95
N TYR A 191 9.66 12.68 -0.01
CA TYR A 191 9.16 12.86 -1.37
C TYR A 191 8.97 11.51 -2.09
N LYS A 192 9.94 10.60 -2.00
CA LYS A 192 9.85 9.27 -2.63
C LYS A 192 8.80 8.40 -1.95
N GLY A 193 8.69 8.48 -0.62
CA GLY A 193 7.68 7.77 0.15
C GLY A 193 6.26 8.22 -0.22
N ARG A 194 6.06 9.54 -0.36
CA ARG A 194 4.78 10.14 -0.78
C ARG A 194 4.42 9.73 -2.19
N ASN A 195 5.32 9.92 -3.16
CA ASN A 195 5.07 9.57 -4.55
C ASN A 195 4.73 8.09 -4.73
N TRP A 196 5.45 7.20 -4.06
CA TRP A 196 5.18 5.78 -4.12
C TRP A 196 3.78 5.43 -3.59
N ARG A 197 3.38 6.02 -2.47
CA ARG A 197 2.04 5.83 -1.89
C ARG A 197 0.95 6.37 -2.81
N GLN A 198 1.12 7.59 -3.31
CA GLN A 198 0.16 8.22 -4.23
C GLN A 198 0.00 7.41 -5.51
N GLN A 199 1.10 6.98 -6.14
CA GLN A 199 1.05 6.12 -7.33
C GLN A 199 0.32 4.81 -7.05
N LEU A 200 0.56 4.18 -5.90
CA LEU A 200 -0.10 2.94 -5.54
C LEU A 200 -1.61 3.14 -5.35
N LEU A 201 -2.03 4.18 -4.61
CA LEU A 201 -3.44 4.50 -4.39
C LEU A 201 -4.16 4.92 -5.69
N THR A 202 -3.53 5.73 -6.55
CA THR A 202 -4.14 6.15 -7.82
C THR A 202 -4.24 5.01 -8.83
N THR A 203 -3.32 4.05 -8.81
CA THR A 203 -3.40 2.89 -9.69
C THR A 203 -4.40 1.85 -9.20
N LEU A 204 -4.58 1.69 -7.88
CA LEU A 204 -5.61 0.81 -7.32
C LEU A 204 -7.01 1.41 -7.42
N CYS A 205 -7.12 2.73 -7.32
CA CYS A 205 -8.37 3.47 -7.32
C CYS A 205 -8.32 4.62 -8.35
N PRO A 206 -8.23 4.31 -9.66
CA PRO A 206 -8.08 5.35 -10.68
C PRO A 206 -9.37 6.17 -10.85
N ASN A 207 -10.51 5.52 -11.06
CA ASN A 207 -11.83 6.11 -11.19
C ASN A 207 -12.93 5.04 -11.01
N ALA A 208 -14.19 5.46 -11.00
CA ALA A 208 -15.34 4.58 -10.79
C ALA A 208 -15.47 3.50 -11.88
N GLU A 209 -15.24 3.83 -13.14
CA GLU A 209 -15.34 2.89 -14.27
C GLU A 209 -14.31 1.78 -14.17
N GLN A 210 -13.04 2.13 -14.04
CA GLN A 210 -11.94 1.16 -13.98
C GLN A 210 -12.01 0.29 -12.72
N THR A 211 -12.43 0.84 -11.58
CA THR A 211 -12.63 0.04 -10.36
C THR A 211 -13.80 -0.93 -10.49
N SER A 212 -14.86 -0.53 -11.22
CA SER A 212 -15.96 -1.44 -11.59
C SER A 212 -15.46 -2.59 -12.47
N GLN A 213 -14.64 -2.30 -13.47
CA GLN A 213 -14.05 -3.32 -14.34
C GLN A 213 -13.15 -4.29 -13.56
N ILE A 214 -12.31 -3.78 -12.65
CA ILE A 214 -11.46 -4.62 -11.79
C ILE A 214 -12.29 -5.55 -10.91
N SER A 215 -13.30 -5.02 -10.21
CA SER A 215 -14.15 -5.80 -9.32
C SER A 215 -14.97 -6.85 -10.08
N ALA A 216 -15.51 -6.48 -11.23
CA ALA A 216 -16.25 -7.38 -12.11
C ALA A 216 -15.35 -8.49 -12.68
N ALA A 217 -14.15 -8.17 -13.13
CA ALA A 217 -13.19 -9.16 -13.63
C ALA A 217 -12.82 -10.17 -12.53
N LEU A 218 -12.55 -9.71 -11.32
CA LEU A 218 -12.26 -10.59 -10.18
C LEU A 218 -13.48 -11.46 -9.81
N HIS A 219 -14.70 -10.94 -9.87
CA HIS A 219 -15.91 -11.69 -9.49
C HIS A 219 -16.31 -12.74 -10.53
N ASN A 220 -16.25 -12.38 -11.81
CA ASN A 220 -16.78 -13.19 -12.91
C ASN A 220 -15.74 -14.12 -13.56
N THR A 221 -14.47 -14.11 -13.13
CA THR A 221 -13.38 -14.93 -13.69
C THR A 221 -12.86 -15.89 -12.63
N ASP A 222 -12.88 -17.20 -12.90
CA ASP A 222 -12.41 -18.19 -11.91
C ASP A 222 -10.89 -18.21 -11.73
N GLU A 223 -10.15 -17.69 -12.70
CA GLU A 223 -8.68 -17.72 -12.71
C GLU A 223 -8.04 -16.55 -11.93
N ALA A 224 -8.75 -15.43 -11.76
CA ALA A 224 -8.23 -14.23 -11.10
C ALA A 224 -8.67 -14.15 -9.62
N TRP A 225 -7.72 -14.16 -8.71
CA TRP A 225 -7.95 -14.10 -7.27
C TRP A 225 -7.55 -12.76 -6.64
N ILE A 226 -6.50 -12.17 -7.15
CA ILE A 226 -5.91 -10.92 -6.67
C ILE A 226 -5.56 -10.05 -7.88
N ALA A 227 -5.86 -8.75 -7.80
CA ALA A 227 -5.38 -7.74 -8.72
C ALA A 227 -4.55 -6.70 -7.97
N CYS A 228 -3.36 -6.42 -8.47
CA CYS A 228 -2.46 -5.39 -7.95
C CYS A 228 -1.72 -4.73 -9.11
N PRO A 229 -1.25 -3.48 -8.93
CA PRO A 229 -0.53 -2.80 -10.00
C PRO A 229 0.76 -3.54 -10.35
N GLU A 230 1.02 -3.75 -11.63
CA GLU A 230 2.21 -4.48 -12.10
C GLU A 230 3.52 -3.87 -11.62
N ALA A 231 3.62 -2.52 -11.65
CA ALA A 231 4.80 -1.79 -11.18
C ALA A 231 5.09 -2.01 -9.68
N PHE A 232 4.11 -2.50 -8.92
CA PHE A 232 4.21 -2.77 -7.49
C PHE A 232 4.13 -4.27 -7.17
N THR A 233 4.54 -5.12 -8.08
CA THR A 233 4.75 -6.55 -7.81
C THR A 233 6.19 -6.82 -7.42
N ALA A 234 6.40 -7.79 -6.54
CA ALA A 234 7.71 -8.26 -6.12
C ALA A 234 7.78 -9.79 -6.23
N GLY A 235 8.97 -10.31 -6.45
CA GLY A 235 9.20 -11.74 -6.62
C GLY A 235 10.17 -12.33 -5.59
N ASN A 236 10.77 -13.44 -5.97
CA ASN A 236 11.69 -14.22 -5.11
C ASN A 236 12.89 -13.39 -4.61
N GLU A 237 13.34 -12.38 -5.35
CA GLU A 237 14.42 -11.47 -4.96
C GLU A 237 14.09 -10.64 -3.71
N SER A 238 12.81 -10.44 -3.45
CA SER A 238 12.30 -9.63 -2.33
C SER A 238 11.98 -10.43 -1.07
N TRP A 239 12.28 -11.73 -1.03
CA TRP A 239 12.04 -12.58 0.15
C TRP A 239 12.73 -12.06 1.41
N GLY A 240 13.95 -11.56 1.29
CA GLY A 240 14.76 -11.13 2.41
C GLY A 240 14.80 -12.19 3.53
N LYS A 241 14.69 -11.73 4.77
CA LYS A 241 14.66 -12.61 5.96
C LYS A 241 13.34 -13.37 6.14
N ASN A 242 12.30 -13.04 5.35
CA ASN A 242 10.95 -13.62 5.50
C ASN A 242 10.81 -15.02 4.90
N LYS A 243 11.72 -15.44 4.01
CA LYS A 243 11.63 -16.73 3.30
C LYS A 243 11.37 -17.94 4.23
N LYS A 244 12.13 -18.01 5.35
CA LYS A 244 11.98 -19.10 6.33
C LYS A 244 10.61 -19.07 7.00
N ASN A 245 10.13 -17.88 7.38
CA ASN A 245 8.86 -17.71 8.08
C ASN A 245 7.66 -18.02 7.16
N VAL A 246 7.70 -17.54 5.89
CA VAL A 246 6.66 -17.82 4.91
C VAL A 246 6.57 -19.31 4.60
N LYS A 247 7.71 -20.01 4.41
CA LYS A 247 7.71 -21.46 4.21
C LYS A 247 7.16 -22.23 5.42
N LYS A 248 7.50 -21.78 6.65
CA LYS A 248 6.97 -22.40 7.88
C LYS A 248 5.45 -22.20 7.99
N LEU A 249 4.97 -20.99 7.69
CA LEU A 249 3.55 -20.66 7.69
C LEU A 249 2.80 -21.46 6.62
N ALA A 250 3.29 -21.47 5.39
CA ALA A 250 2.70 -22.24 4.30
C ALA A 250 2.59 -23.73 4.63
N LYS A 251 3.65 -24.31 5.23
CA LYS A 251 3.60 -25.70 5.71
C LYS A 251 2.54 -25.92 6.79
N SER A 252 2.35 -24.96 7.72
CA SER A 252 1.32 -25.08 8.77
C SER A 252 -0.11 -24.95 8.25
N LEU A 253 -0.28 -24.40 7.06
CA LEU A 253 -1.57 -24.20 6.37
C LEU A 253 -1.78 -25.22 5.24
N ASP A 254 -0.86 -26.16 5.07
CA ASP A 254 -0.83 -27.13 3.96
C ASP A 254 -0.85 -26.45 2.56
N ILE A 255 -0.16 -25.32 2.45
CA ILE A 255 -0.05 -24.55 1.22
C ILE A 255 1.32 -24.81 0.56
N LYS A 256 1.29 -25.16 -0.72
CA LYS A 256 2.50 -25.29 -1.54
C LYS A 256 2.96 -23.91 -2.03
N VAL A 257 4.13 -23.46 -1.58
CA VAL A 257 4.72 -22.19 -2.06
C VAL A 257 5.29 -22.39 -3.46
N SER A 258 4.86 -21.55 -4.41
CA SER A 258 5.40 -21.56 -5.77
C SER A 258 6.91 -21.28 -5.78
N LYS A 259 7.62 -21.92 -6.71
CA LYS A 259 9.03 -21.60 -7.00
C LYS A 259 9.19 -20.17 -7.55
N ASN A 260 8.21 -19.70 -8.29
CA ASN A 260 8.13 -18.36 -8.86
C ASN A 260 7.07 -17.57 -8.12
N LEU A 261 7.39 -17.16 -6.88
CA LEU A 261 6.48 -16.35 -6.09
C LEU A 261 6.40 -14.93 -6.66
N VAL A 262 5.18 -14.45 -6.85
CA VAL A 262 4.87 -13.04 -7.15
C VAL A 262 3.85 -12.56 -6.12
N PHE A 263 4.05 -11.38 -5.57
CA PHE A 263 3.17 -10.79 -4.56
C PHE A 263 3.08 -9.27 -4.69
N ALA A 264 1.98 -8.70 -4.18
CA ALA A 264 1.76 -7.25 -4.13
C ALA A 264 2.75 -6.59 -3.17
N ALA A 265 3.70 -5.82 -3.71
CA ALA A 265 4.62 -5.02 -2.91
C ALA A 265 3.86 -3.88 -2.24
N GLY A 266 4.02 -3.77 -0.91
CA GLY A 266 3.27 -2.80 -0.11
C GLY A 266 1.95 -3.32 0.43
N SER A 267 1.55 -4.56 0.11
CA SER A 267 0.40 -5.20 0.74
C SER A 267 -0.94 -4.49 0.51
N MET A 268 -1.08 -3.79 -0.64
CA MET A 268 -2.31 -3.16 -1.10
C MET A 268 -2.75 -3.80 -2.40
N PHE A 269 -4.02 -4.22 -2.49
CA PHE A 269 -4.52 -5.02 -3.60
C PHE A 269 -6.05 -5.13 -3.58
N TRP A 270 -6.61 -5.54 -4.71
CA TRP A 270 -7.97 -6.06 -4.83
C TRP A 270 -7.95 -7.58 -4.73
N ALA A 271 -8.98 -8.18 -4.11
CA ALA A 271 -9.09 -9.63 -4.06
C ALA A 271 -10.54 -10.11 -4.00
N ARG A 272 -10.78 -11.34 -4.51
CA ARG A 272 -12.04 -12.07 -4.28
C ARG A 272 -12.12 -12.53 -2.83
N LYS A 273 -13.32 -12.49 -2.25
CA LYS A 273 -13.57 -13.07 -0.91
C LYS A 273 -13.33 -14.58 -0.87
N ARG A 274 -13.68 -15.32 -1.91
CA ARG A 274 -13.40 -16.75 -2.01
C ARG A 274 -11.90 -17.02 -2.17
N LEU A 275 -11.12 -16.53 -1.22
CA LEU A 275 -9.78 -17.07 -1.04
C LEU A 275 -9.93 -18.54 -0.61
N PRO A 276 -9.07 -19.47 -1.09
CA PRO A 276 -9.12 -20.87 -0.69
C PRO A 276 -9.24 -20.99 0.84
N ASN A 277 -9.93 -22.00 1.32
CA ASN A 277 -10.25 -22.28 2.74
C ASN A 277 -9.07 -22.20 3.74
N CYS A 278 -7.85 -21.97 3.25
CA CYS A 278 -6.64 -21.80 4.04
C CYS A 278 -6.66 -20.58 4.99
N PHE A 279 -7.53 -19.58 4.78
CA PHE A 279 -7.61 -18.41 5.66
C PHE A 279 -8.61 -18.57 6.81
N THR A 280 -9.56 -19.49 6.72
CA THR A 280 -10.56 -19.73 7.79
C THR A 280 -9.98 -20.42 9.02
N ASN A 281 -8.84 -21.11 8.89
CA ASN A 281 -8.19 -21.88 9.97
C ASN A 281 -6.93 -21.19 10.54
N PHE A 282 -6.78 -19.88 10.36
CA PHE A 282 -5.59 -19.16 10.81
C PHE A 282 -5.61 -18.93 12.33
N THR A 283 -4.81 -19.67 13.07
CA THR A 283 -4.61 -19.49 14.51
C THR A 283 -3.28 -18.74 14.75
N LEU A 284 -3.35 -17.48 15.17
CA LEU A 284 -2.17 -16.74 15.63
C LEU A 284 -1.78 -17.23 17.05
N LYS A 285 -0.69 -17.95 17.16
CA LYS A 285 -0.06 -18.21 18.46
C LYS A 285 0.69 -16.96 18.92
N ASN A 286 0.17 -16.28 19.92
CA ASN A 286 0.94 -15.26 20.62
C ASN A 286 2.00 -15.94 21.49
N ARG A 287 3.24 -15.44 21.49
CA ARG A 287 4.34 -16.03 22.27
C ARG A 287 4.10 -16.00 23.79
N ASN A 288 3.14 -15.19 24.27
CA ASN A 288 2.89 -14.96 25.70
C ASN A 288 1.43 -15.19 26.12
N SER A 289 0.57 -15.82 25.34
CA SER A 289 -0.80 -16.13 25.75
C SER A 289 -1.38 -17.34 25.02
N LYS A 290 -2.34 -18.01 25.68
CA LYS A 290 -3.08 -19.16 25.20
C LYS A 290 -3.63 -18.95 23.78
N SER A 291 -3.55 -19.98 22.95
CA SER A 291 -4.02 -20.01 21.56
C SER A 291 -5.45 -19.47 21.42
N ILE A 292 -5.61 -18.44 20.61
CA ILE A 292 -6.93 -17.96 20.18
C ILE A 292 -7.30 -18.77 18.94
N LYS A 293 -8.29 -19.64 19.06
CA LYS A 293 -8.92 -20.29 17.90
C LYS A 293 -9.80 -19.25 17.20
N LEU A 294 -9.59 -19.10 15.91
CA LEU A 294 -10.49 -18.35 15.03
C LEU A 294 -11.52 -19.36 14.51
N ALA A 295 -12.77 -19.16 14.91
CA ALA A 295 -13.90 -19.91 14.37
C ALA A 295 -14.28 -19.36 12.99
#